data_b3630b5edf5076a52d2493fdd9ca8be4
#
_entry.id   b3630b5edf5076a52d2493fdd9ca8be4
#
_cell.length_a   1.000
_cell.length_b   1.000
_cell.length_c   1.000
_cell.angle_alpha   90.00
_cell.angle_beta   90.00
_cell.angle_gamma   90.00
#
_symmetry.space_group_name_H-M   'P 1'
#
loop_
_entity.id
_entity.type
_entity.pdbx_description
1 polymer ?
#
loop_
_entity_poly.entity_id
_entity_poly.type
_entity_poly.pdbx_seq_one_letter_code
_entity_poly.pdbx_strand_id
1 'polypeptide(L)'
;MKVEEGTFIPKPAMEYPEENPYERTLFPKQIKNIEFDEHYPYLDDSLTYKLNLLWGYYFVVHIVLRLKLFIQMGLRIRGREILKKYKKELSHGAITICNHVYRLDCPCVLIAVKGVHTTRIPMFAPNFRTKDGFFMRLAGGVPIPDSTTNMSALKKFNEAFDEFNRRGWWMHIFPEACRWDFYKPLRPFQKGAFTMSYKYNKPLLPCVITYRERTGIYRLFGKKDMPLLTITIGEPILPDTTQPRKTEVERLREVAHNQMTKMAGITHNP
;
A
#
# COMPACT_ATOMS: atom_id res chain seq x y z
N MET A 1 -16.09 -5.57 -18.86
CA MET A 1 -16.05 -4.30 -18.12
C MET A 1 -15.09 -3.39 -18.90
N LYS A 2 -15.58 -2.30 -19.53
CA LYS A 2 -14.68 -1.35 -20.20
C LYS A 2 -13.84 -0.71 -19.10
N VAL A 3 -12.57 -1.02 -19.06
CA VAL A 3 -11.60 -0.30 -18.26
C VAL A 3 -11.44 1.05 -18.94
N GLU A 4 -11.77 2.13 -18.22
CA GLU A 4 -11.44 3.47 -18.70
C GLU A 4 -9.91 3.54 -18.71
N GLU A 5 -9.29 3.36 -19.86
CA GLU A 5 -7.86 3.64 -20.04
C GLU A 5 -7.65 5.08 -19.57
N GLY A 6 -6.83 5.22 -18.52
CA GLY A 6 -6.56 6.53 -17.97
C GLY A 6 -5.85 7.38 -19.00
N THR A 7 -6.58 8.30 -19.62
CA THR A 7 -6.05 9.26 -20.60
C THR A 7 -5.17 10.34 -19.98
N PHE A 8 -5.08 10.34 -18.63
CA PHE A 8 -4.27 11.34 -17.93
C PHE A 8 -2.79 11.18 -18.21
N ILE A 9 -2.21 12.22 -18.77
CA ILE A 9 -0.76 12.38 -18.94
C ILE A 9 -0.32 13.49 -17.99
N PRO A 10 0.60 13.22 -17.03
CA PRO A 10 1.09 14.25 -16.11
C PRO A 10 1.76 15.38 -16.88
N LYS A 11 1.54 16.63 -16.43
CA LYS A 11 2.24 17.81 -16.94
C LYS A 11 3.01 18.47 -15.79
N PRO A 12 4.31 18.70 -15.91
CA PRO A 12 5.17 18.26 -17.01
C PRO A 12 5.28 16.73 -17.07
N ALA A 13 5.68 16.22 -18.24
CA ALA A 13 5.98 14.80 -18.38
C ALA A 13 7.04 14.41 -17.33
N MET A 14 6.75 13.36 -16.55
CA MET A 14 7.70 12.86 -15.57
C MET A 14 8.65 11.88 -16.27
N GLU A 15 9.92 12.06 -16.04
CA GLU A 15 10.93 11.08 -16.45
C GLU A 15 11.03 10.00 -15.41
N TYR A 16 11.04 8.76 -15.85
CA TYR A 16 11.17 7.60 -14.99
C TYR A 16 12.46 6.84 -15.34
N PRO A 17 13.16 6.25 -14.33
CA PRO A 17 14.34 5.44 -14.57
C PRO A 17 13.95 4.16 -15.33
N GLU A 18 14.33 4.05 -16.61
CA GLU A 18 14.01 2.87 -17.44
C GLU A 18 14.87 1.68 -17.11
N GLU A 19 16.14 1.90 -16.72
CA GLU A 19 17.11 0.83 -16.46
C GLU A 19 16.87 0.11 -15.13
N ASN A 20 16.34 0.81 -14.12
CA ASN A 20 16.11 0.25 -12.79
C ASN A 20 14.68 0.50 -12.30
N PRO A 21 13.78 -0.47 -12.43
CA PRO A 21 12.37 -0.33 -12.04
C PRO A 21 12.17 -0.13 -10.53
N TYR A 22 13.20 -0.32 -9.73
CA TYR A 22 13.17 -0.13 -8.27
C TYR A 22 13.88 1.14 -7.83
N GLU A 23 14.34 1.96 -8.77
CA GLU A 23 15.01 3.21 -8.45
C GLU A 23 14.05 4.18 -7.78
N ARG A 24 14.54 4.79 -6.71
CA ARG A 24 13.77 5.75 -5.94
C ARG A 24 13.91 7.14 -6.54
N THR A 25 12.81 7.68 -7.06
CA THR A 25 12.77 9.03 -7.63
C THR A 25 12.46 10.12 -6.61
N LEU A 26 11.99 9.73 -5.42
CA LEU A 26 11.56 10.64 -4.36
C LEU A 26 12.32 10.37 -3.07
N PHE A 27 13.06 11.35 -2.62
CA PHE A 27 13.82 11.31 -1.37
C PHE A 27 13.21 12.29 -0.37
N PRO A 28 12.62 11.80 0.74
CA PRO A 28 12.02 12.67 1.73
C PRO A 28 13.10 13.47 2.47
N LYS A 29 12.86 14.79 2.62
CA LYS A 29 13.75 15.65 3.42
C LYS A 29 13.64 15.25 4.89
N GLN A 30 14.72 14.67 5.41
CA GLN A 30 14.80 14.28 6.81
C GLN A 30 15.08 15.51 7.69
N ILE A 31 14.37 15.65 8.80
CA ILE A 31 14.50 16.75 9.77
C ILE A 31 14.65 16.24 11.22
N LYS A 32 14.56 14.91 11.42
CA LYS A 32 14.68 14.26 12.73
C LYS A 32 15.79 13.23 12.65
N ASN A 33 16.55 13.10 13.74
CA ASN A 33 17.53 12.03 13.91
C ASN A 33 16.90 10.94 14.80
N ILE A 34 16.30 9.94 14.15
CA ILE A 34 15.69 8.76 14.81
C ILE A 34 16.36 7.53 14.21
N GLU A 35 16.91 6.68 15.03
CA GLU A 35 17.45 5.39 14.60
C GLU A 35 16.36 4.31 14.69
N PHE A 36 16.33 3.44 13.69
CA PHE A 36 15.40 2.31 13.63
C PHE A 36 16.21 1.01 13.75
N ASP A 37 16.79 0.87 14.93
CA ASP A 37 17.64 -0.23 15.37
C ASP A 37 16.85 -1.27 16.20
N GLU A 38 17.53 -2.12 16.96
CA GLU A 38 16.94 -3.13 17.85
C GLU A 38 16.23 -2.55 19.08
N HIS A 39 16.46 -1.29 19.42
CA HIS A 39 15.84 -0.62 20.57
C HIS A 39 14.53 0.09 20.17
N TYR A 40 14.28 0.24 18.86
CA TYR A 40 13.05 0.87 18.39
C TYR A 40 11.84 -0.01 18.67
N PRO A 41 10.73 0.56 19.22
CA PRO A 41 9.51 -0.20 19.52
C PRO A 41 8.69 -0.47 18.25
N TYR A 42 9.10 -1.47 17.44
CA TYR A 42 8.35 -1.90 16.26
C TYR A 42 6.95 -2.41 16.60
N LEU A 43 6.81 -3.03 17.77
CA LEU A 43 5.55 -3.36 18.40
C LEU A 43 5.35 -2.41 19.58
N ASP A 44 4.44 -1.46 19.42
CA ASP A 44 4.07 -0.51 20.47
C ASP A 44 2.65 -0.82 20.94
N ASP A 45 2.55 -1.33 22.16
CA ASP A 45 1.29 -1.70 22.81
C ASP A 45 0.80 -0.66 23.83
N SER A 46 1.48 0.49 23.93
CA SER A 46 1.10 1.57 24.83
C SER A 46 -0.32 2.07 24.55
N LEU A 47 -1.04 2.44 25.58
CA LEU A 47 -2.40 2.99 25.45
C LEU A 47 -2.39 4.25 24.59
N THR A 48 -1.39 5.11 24.77
CA THR A 48 -1.21 6.34 23.98
C THR A 48 -1.09 6.03 22.49
N TYR A 49 -0.29 5.04 22.11
CA TYR A 49 -0.16 4.66 20.71
C TYR A 49 -1.45 4.07 20.14
N LYS A 50 -2.14 3.22 20.91
CA LYS A 50 -3.44 2.66 20.51
C LYS A 50 -4.49 3.74 20.27
N LEU A 51 -4.60 4.71 21.17
CA LEU A 51 -5.51 5.86 21.03
C LEU A 51 -5.14 6.73 19.82
N ASN A 52 -3.85 6.98 19.60
CA ASN A 52 -3.36 7.72 18.44
C ASN A 52 -3.69 6.99 17.13
N LEU A 53 -3.55 5.66 17.07
CA LEU A 53 -3.95 4.88 15.89
C LEU A 53 -5.45 4.97 15.62
N LEU A 54 -6.29 4.88 16.65
CA LEU A 54 -7.73 5.03 16.50
C LEU A 54 -8.09 6.43 16.00
N TRP A 55 -7.50 7.47 16.58
CA TRP A 55 -7.68 8.85 16.12
C TRP A 55 -7.19 9.03 14.68
N GLY A 56 -6.01 8.55 14.35
CA GLY A 56 -5.45 8.61 13.01
C GLY A 56 -6.33 7.91 11.98
N TYR A 57 -6.82 6.72 12.31
CA TYR A 57 -7.67 5.95 11.42
C TYR A 57 -9.05 6.60 11.25
N TYR A 58 -9.78 6.85 12.35
CA TYR A 58 -11.16 7.33 12.25
C TYR A 58 -11.23 8.81 11.88
N PHE A 59 -10.41 9.67 12.46
CA PHE A 59 -10.48 11.10 12.19
C PHE A 59 -9.63 11.48 10.95
N VAL A 60 -8.32 11.18 10.95
CA VAL A 60 -7.44 11.65 9.88
C VAL A 60 -7.77 10.93 8.57
N VAL A 61 -7.83 9.59 8.56
CA VAL A 61 -8.04 8.83 7.31
C VAL A 61 -9.50 8.90 6.87
N HIS A 62 -10.46 8.54 7.73
CA HIS A 62 -11.86 8.39 7.33
C HIS A 62 -12.68 9.69 7.32
N ILE A 63 -12.24 10.77 7.94
CA ILE A 63 -12.88 12.08 7.80
C ILE A 63 -12.03 12.98 6.91
N VAL A 64 -10.86 13.41 7.35
CA VAL A 64 -10.08 14.44 6.66
C VAL A 64 -9.61 13.99 5.28
N LEU A 65 -8.86 12.88 5.21
CA LEU A 65 -8.31 12.39 3.92
C LEU A 65 -9.40 11.83 3.01
N ARG A 66 -10.43 11.21 3.58
CA ARG A 66 -11.58 10.75 2.79
C ARG A 66 -12.29 11.90 2.11
N LEU A 67 -12.65 12.97 2.84
CA LEU A 67 -13.26 14.15 2.25
C LEU A 67 -12.39 14.75 1.15
N LYS A 68 -11.07 14.90 1.43
CA LYS A 68 -10.11 15.38 0.43
C LYS A 68 -10.09 14.50 -0.82
N LEU A 69 -10.01 13.18 -0.66
CA LEU A 69 -9.95 12.25 -1.79
C LEU A 69 -11.25 12.24 -2.59
N PHE A 70 -12.41 12.28 -1.94
CA PHE A 70 -13.69 12.29 -2.65
C PHE A 70 -13.96 13.64 -3.33
N ILE A 71 -13.73 14.77 -2.63
CA ILE A 71 -14.04 16.10 -3.17
C ILE A 71 -13.00 16.56 -4.19
N GLN A 72 -11.71 16.44 -3.87
CA GLN A 72 -10.65 16.97 -4.74
C GLN A 72 -10.20 16.00 -5.82
N MET A 73 -10.17 14.69 -5.53
CA MET A 73 -9.66 13.66 -6.43
C MET A 73 -10.76 12.77 -7.00
N GLY A 74 -12.02 13.03 -6.68
CA GLY A 74 -13.17 12.28 -7.17
C GLY A 74 -13.01 10.76 -6.99
N LEU A 75 -12.47 10.34 -5.84
CA LEU A 75 -12.14 8.94 -5.58
C LEU A 75 -13.36 8.05 -5.83
N ARG A 76 -13.22 7.08 -6.73
CA ARG A 76 -14.16 5.99 -6.94
C ARG A 76 -13.58 4.71 -6.36
N ILE A 77 -14.43 3.91 -5.72
CA ILE A 77 -14.03 2.61 -5.16
C ILE A 77 -14.86 1.54 -5.85
N ARG A 78 -14.19 0.55 -6.45
CA ARG A 78 -14.80 -0.59 -7.15
C ARG A 78 -14.38 -1.90 -6.46
N GLY A 79 -15.20 -2.93 -6.52
CA GLY A 79 -14.88 -4.26 -6.00
C GLY A 79 -15.11 -4.44 -4.49
N ARG A 80 -15.86 -3.55 -3.81
CA ARG A 80 -16.18 -3.74 -2.38
C ARG A 80 -17.01 -4.98 -2.10
N GLU A 81 -17.79 -5.44 -3.05
CA GLU A 81 -18.55 -6.69 -2.98
C GLU A 81 -17.65 -7.91 -2.76
N ILE A 82 -16.39 -7.87 -3.23
CA ILE A 82 -15.39 -8.90 -3.03
C ILE A 82 -15.10 -9.12 -1.55
N LEU A 83 -15.03 -8.04 -0.75
CA LEU A 83 -14.82 -8.14 0.69
C LEU A 83 -15.94 -8.90 1.40
N LYS A 84 -17.18 -8.81 0.87
CA LYS A 84 -18.31 -9.57 1.41
C LYS A 84 -18.29 -11.01 0.91
N LYS A 85 -18.01 -11.22 -0.38
CA LYS A 85 -17.92 -12.54 -1.03
C LYS A 85 -16.87 -13.43 -0.32
N TYR A 86 -15.73 -12.87 0.00
CA TYR A 86 -14.59 -13.60 0.61
C TYR A 86 -14.44 -13.31 2.12
N LYS A 87 -15.54 -13.02 2.81
CA LYS A 87 -15.52 -12.67 4.24
C LYS A 87 -14.86 -13.74 5.11
N LYS A 88 -15.07 -15.02 4.76
CA LYS A 88 -14.52 -16.16 5.50
C LYS A 88 -13.00 -16.22 5.36
N GLU A 89 -12.49 -16.14 4.15
CA GLU A 89 -11.06 -16.20 3.83
C GLU A 89 -10.30 -15.00 4.40
N LEU A 90 -10.95 -13.84 4.48
CA LEU A 90 -10.38 -12.59 4.98
C LEU A 90 -10.56 -12.40 6.51
N SER A 91 -11.25 -13.32 7.19
CA SER A 91 -11.63 -13.16 8.60
C SER A 91 -10.43 -13.09 9.57
N HIS A 92 -9.34 -13.77 9.24
CA HIS A 92 -8.11 -13.77 10.02
C HIS A 92 -7.07 -12.73 9.52
N GLY A 93 -7.53 -11.72 8.78
CA GLY A 93 -6.69 -10.72 8.17
C GLY A 93 -6.16 -11.13 6.79
N ALA A 94 -5.66 -10.14 6.07
CA ALA A 94 -5.10 -10.30 4.72
C ALA A 94 -3.90 -9.39 4.52
N ILE A 95 -3.16 -9.61 3.46
CA ILE A 95 -2.12 -8.71 2.98
C ILE A 95 -2.66 -7.99 1.75
N THR A 96 -3.02 -6.72 1.90
CA THR A 96 -3.36 -5.89 0.74
C THR A 96 -2.10 -5.50 -0.01
N ILE A 97 -2.12 -5.60 -1.32
CA ILE A 97 -1.06 -5.11 -2.21
C ILE A 97 -1.63 -4.07 -3.17
N CYS A 98 -0.87 -3.04 -3.47
CA CYS A 98 -1.30 -1.96 -4.37
C CYS A 98 -0.10 -1.43 -5.17
N ASN A 99 -0.35 -0.90 -6.38
CA ASN A 99 0.65 -0.11 -7.10
C ASN A 99 0.96 1.19 -6.35
N HIS A 100 2.20 1.66 -6.44
CA HIS A 100 2.69 2.80 -5.66
C HIS A 100 2.91 4.03 -6.54
N VAL A 101 1.82 4.78 -6.75
CA VAL A 101 1.72 5.77 -7.84
C VAL A 101 1.21 7.14 -7.41
N TYR A 102 0.87 7.31 -6.13
CA TYR A 102 0.35 8.57 -5.64
C TYR A 102 0.63 8.75 -4.13
N ARG A 103 0.89 9.98 -3.71
CA ARG A 103 1.19 10.30 -2.29
C ARG A 103 0.11 9.88 -1.27
N LEU A 104 -1.12 9.69 -1.70
CA LEU A 104 -2.26 9.28 -0.87
C LEU A 104 -2.80 7.89 -1.27
N ASP A 105 -2.03 7.06 -1.94
CA ASP A 105 -2.43 5.71 -2.32
C ASP A 105 -2.69 4.82 -1.09
N CYS A 106 -1.86 4.90 -0.06
CA CYS A 106 -2.11 4.20 1.20
C CYS A 106 -3.47 4.58 1.83
N PRO A 107 -3.82 5.86 2.06
CA PRO A 107 -5.18 6.24 2.44
C PRO A 107 -6.28 5.76 1.50
N CYS A 108 -6.05 5.71 0.19
CA CYS A 108 -7.03 5.15 -0.75
C CYS A 108 -7.33 3.68 -0.44
N VAL A 109 -6.29 2.88 -0.17
CA VAL A 109 -6.45 1.46 0.21
C VAL A 109 -7.18 1.35 1.54
N LEU A 110 -6.75 2.07 2.59
CA LEU A 110 -7.38 2.02 3.91
C LEU A 110 -8.87 2.40 3.87
N ILE A 111 -9.23 3.39 3.02
CA ILE A 111 -10.62 3.79 2.81
C ILE A 111 -11.41 2.75 1.99
N ALA A 112 -10.77 2.12 1.01
CA ALA A 112 -11.40 1.13 0.15
C ALA A 112 -11.70 -0.16 0.92
N VAL A 113 -10.74 -0.65 1.70
CA VAL A 113 -10.82 -1.88 2.51
C VAL A 113 -11.41 -1.57 3.90
N LYS A 114 -12.56 -0.97 3.93
CA LYS A 114 -13.24 -0.43 5.11
C LYS A 114 -13.21 -1.35 6.33
N GLY A 115 -12.94 -0.79 7.51
CA GLY A 115 -13.06 -1.49 8.79
C GLY A 115 -11.73 -2.01 9.35
N VAL A 116 -10.61 -1.71 8.71
CA VAL A 116 -9.31 -2.27 9.05
C VAL A 116 -8.42 -1.25 9.75
N HIS A 117 -8.78 -0.83 10.97
CA HIS A 117 -7.96 0.07 11.81
C HIS A 117 -6.69 -0.63 12.35
N THR A 118 -6.59 -1.93 12.19
CA THR A 118 -5.45 -2.76 12.61
C THR A 118 -4.45 -3.04 11.49
N THR A 119 -4.52 -2.31 10.37
CA THR A 119 -3.55 -2.48 9.28
C THR A 119 -2.16 -2.00 9.69
N ARG A 120 -1.14 -2.79 9.37
CA ARG A 120 0.27 -2.45 9.55
C ARG A 120 0.98 -2.39 8.20
N ILE A 121 1.83 -1.39 8.04
CA ILE A 121 2.42 -1.02 6.75
C ILE A 121 3.93 -0.91 6.92
N PRO A 122 4.72 -1.88 6.43
CA PRO A 122 6.18 -1.71 6.40
C PRO A 122 6.53 -0.54 5.48
N MET A 123 7.24 0.43 6.00
CA MET A 123 7.57 1.66 5.28
C MET A 123 9.06 1.97 5.34
N PHE A 124 9.55 2.62 4.31
CA PHE A 124 10.92 3.13 4.24
C PHE A 124 11.22 4.08 5.41
N ALA A 125 12.24 3.75 6.21
CA ALA A 125 12.58 4.44 7.45
C ALA A 125 12.71 5.97 7.33
N PRO A 126 13.34 6.53 6.29
CA PRO A 126 13.44 7.98 6.09
C PRO A 126 12.11 8.72 6.08
N ASN A 127 10.99 8.07 5.74
CA ASN A 127 9.67 8.72 5.78
C ASN A 127 9.27 9.16 7.19
N PHE A 128 9.72 8.43 8.22
CA PHE A 128 9.42 8.73 9.62
C PHE A 128 10.25 9.89 10.18
N ARG A 129 11.37 10.23 9.51
CA ARG A 129 12.25 11.34 9.89
C ARG A 129 11.82 12.69 9.31
N THR A 130 10.74 12.70 8.52
CA THR A 130 10.17 13.92 7.93
C THR A 130 9.24 14.63 8.93
N LYS A 131 8.77 15.84 8.56
CA LYS A 131 7.69 16.52 9.29
C LYS A 131 6.41 15.70 9.35
N ASP A 132 6.16 14.86 8.37
CA ASP A 132 4.97 14.02 8.24
C ASP A 132 5.14 12.64 8.91
N GLY A 133 6.30 12.36 9.52
CA GLY A 133 6.61 11.06 10.14
C GLY A 133 5.61 10.61 11.22
N PHE A 134 5.05 11.57 11.97
CA PHE A 134 3.99 11.27 12.93
C PHE A 134 2.74 10.70 12.23
N PHE A 135 2.32 11.28 11.12
CA PHE A 135 1.18 10.79 10.35
C PHE A 135 1.43 9.41 9.72
N MET A 136 2.69 9.08 9.40
CA MET A 136 3.04 7.73 8.94
C MET A 136 2.75 6.69 10.03
N ARG A 137 3.10 6.98 11.29
CA ARG A 137 2.76 6.11 12.43
C ARG A 137 1.25 6.02 12.66
N LEU A 138 0.52 7.13 12.57
CA LEU A 138 -0.94 7.16 12.71
C LEU A 138 -1.66 6.34 11.63
N ALA A 139 -1.07 6.22 10.44
CA ALA A 139 -1.58 5.37 9.37
C ALA A 139 -1.26 3.88 9.56
N GLY A 140 -0.63 3.50 10.68
CA GLY A 140 -0.19 2.13 10.94
C GLY A 140 1.18 1.79 10.36
N GLY A 141 1.95 2.79 9.94
CA GLY A 141 3.30 2.60 9.42
C GLY A 141 4.26 2.05 10.47
N VAL A 142 5.07 1.08 10.04
CA VAL A 142 6.16 0.47 10.81
C VAL A 142 7.45 0.66 10.01
N PRO A 143 8.45 1.37 10.54
CA PRO A 143 9.69 1.60 9.79
C PRO A 143 10.43 0.28 9.55
N ILE A 144 10.89 0.08 8.32
CA ILE A 144 11.84 -0.98 8.02
C ILE A 144 13.19 -0.56 8.62
N PRO A 145 13.95 -1.45 9.28
CA PRO A 145 15.24 -1.10 9.85
C PRO A 145 16.18 -0.40 8.87
N ASP A 146 16.97 0.56 9.36
CA ASP A 146 17.87 1.37 8.54
C ASP A 146 18.93 0.55 7.82
N SER A 147 19.40 -0.49 8.49
CA SER A 147 20.43 -1.39 7.95
C SER A 147 19.88 -2.80 7.83
N THR A 148 19.95 -3.35 6.63
CA THR A 148 19.65 -4.77 6.38
C THR A 148 20.72 -5.71 6.94
N THR A 149 21.86 -5.19 7.37
CA THR A 149 22.93 -5.95 8.03
C THR A 149 22.79 -5.98 9.55
N ASN A 150 21.96 -5.10 10.15
CA ASN A 150 21.63 -5.17 11.57
C ASN A 150 20.59 -6.28 11.80
N MET A 151 21.08 -7.50 12.02
CA MET A 151 20.25 -8.69 12.21
C MET A 151 19.38 -8.60 13.45
N SER A 152 19.81 -7.89 14.50
CA SER A 152 19.03 -7.70 15.73
C SER A 152 17.80 -6.82 15.46
N ALA A 153 17.96 -5.72 14.76
CA ALA A 153 16.85 -4.86 14.34
C ALA A 153 15.87 -5.58 13.40
N LEU A 154 16.38 -6.33 12.41
CA LEU A 154 15.56 -7.15 11.53
C LEU A 154 14.78 -8.23 12.29
N LYS A 155 15.40 -8.86 13.29
CA LYS A 155 14.74 -9.83 14.15
C LYS A 155 13.57 -9.17 14.90
N LYS A 156 13.79 -8.02 15.54
CA LYS A 156 12.74 -7.28 16.25
C LYS A 156 11.61 -6.81 15.34
N PHE A 157 11.93 -6.34 14.14
CA PHE A 157 10.94 -6.01 13.12
C PHE A 157 10.10 -7.23 12.74
N ASN A 158 10.73 -8.37 12.47
CA ASN A 158 10.02 -9.59 12.11
C ASN A 158 9.16 -10.13 13.26
N GLU A 159 9.65 -10.10 14.51
CA GLU A 159 8.88 -10.47 15.71
C GLU A 159 7.61 -9.61 15.84
N ALA A 160 7.70 -8.31 15.55
CA ALA A 160 6.53 -7.44 15.54
C ALA A 160 5.49 -7.85 14.48
N PHE A 161 5.94 -8.20 13.26
CA PHE A 161 5.04 -8.68 12.21
C PHE A 161 4.47 -10.07 12.48
N ASP A 162 5.22 -10.96 13.15
CA ASP A 162 4.72 -12.25 13.63
C ASP A 162 3.58 -12.04 14.66
N GLU A 163 3.74 -11.06 15.56
CA GLU A 163 2.70 -10.72 16.53
C GLU A 163 1.48 -10.06 15.85
N PHE A 164 1.67 -9.18 14.88
CA PHE A 164 0.54 -8.61 14.11
C PHE A 164 -0.25 -9.71 13.39
N ASN A 165 0.46 -10.71 12.84
CA ASN A 165 -0.18 -11.87 12.25
C ASN A 165 -0.98 -12.69 13.28
N ARG A 166 -0.40 -12.96 14.45
CA ARG A 166 -1.05 -13.71 15.55
C ARG A 166 -2.34 -13.02 16.02
N ARG A 167 -2.37 -11.68 16.02
CA ARG A 167 -3.55 -10.86 16.33
C ARG A 167 -4.59 -10.82 15.22
N GLY A 168 -4.36 -11.46 14.09
CA GLY A 168 -5.26 -11.40 12.93
C GLY A 168 -5.27 -10.03 12.24
N TRP A 169 -4.25 -9.20 12.44
CA TRP A 169 -4.20 -7.88 11.84
C TRP A 169 -3.87 -7.94 10.35
N TRP A 170 -4.34 -6.94 9.63
CA TRP A 170 -4.06 -6.78 8.22
C TRP A 170 -2.68 -6.17 8.01
N MET A 171 -2.12 -6.43 6.84
CA MET A 171 -0.88 -5.79 6.39
C MET A 171 -1.14 -5.11 5.05
N HIS A 172 -0.44 -4.01 4.78
CA HIS A 172 -0.48 -3.37 3.47
C HIS A 172 0.94 -3.20 2.95
N ILE A 173 1.18 -3.63 1.72
CA ILE A 173 2.50 -3.60 1.10
C ILE A 173 2.37 -3.07 -0.33
N PHE A 174 3.27 -2.15 -0.69
CA PHE A 174 3.47 -1.74 -2.06
C PHE A 174 4.57 -2.62 -2.68
N PRO A 175 4.23 -3.63 -3.50
CA PRO A 175 5.23 -4.59 -3.98
C PRO A 175 6.23 -3.99 -4.96
N GLU A 176 5.95 -2.82 -5.51
CA GLU A 176 6.87 -2.02 -6.34
C GLU A 176 7.99 -1.35 -5.54
N ALA A 177 7.97 -1.41 -4.19
CA ALA A 177 8.95 -0.92 -3.23
C ALA A 177 9.13 0.60 -3.16
N CYS A 178 9.05 1.33 -4.25
CA CYS A 178 9.17 2.79 -4.28
C CYS A 178 8.01 3.42 -5.05
N ARG A 179 7.74 4.70 -4.80
CA ARG A 179 6.65 5.43 -5.46
C ARG A 179 7.16 6.13 -6.71
N TRP A 180 6.47 5.90 -7.83
CA TRP A 180 6.61 6.70 -9.05
C TRP A 180 5.29 7.40 -9.34
N ASP A 181 5.25 8.71 -9.09
CA ASP A 181 4.00 9.46 -9.17
C ASP A 181 3.41 9.40 -10.58
N PHE A 182 2.16 8.96 -10.66
CA PHE A 182 1.35 8.84 -11.89
C PHE A 182 1.86 7.88 -12.97
N TYR A 183 2.80 7.01 -12.65
CA TYR A 183 3.24 5.97 -13.57
C TYR A 183 2.08 5.00 -13.86
N LYS A 184 1.80 4.74 -15.15
CA LYS A 184 0.65 3.91 -15.54
C LYS A 184 0.94 2.41 -15.55
N PRO A 185 2.07 1.95 -16.15
CA PRO A 185 2.41 0.54 -16.12
C PRO A 185 2.63 0.04 -14.68
N LEU A 186 2.48 -1.27 -14.47
CA LEU A 186 2.90 -1.89 -13.21
C LEU A 186 4.37 -2.26 -13.32
N ARG A 187 5.15 -1.83 -12.35
CA ARG A 187 6.56 -2.21 -12.26
C ARG A 187 6.69 -3.64 -11.72
N PRO A 188 7.82 -4.31 -11.95
CA PRO A 188 8.08 -5.64 -11.37
C PRO A 188 7.92 -5.63 -9.85
N PHE A 189 7.34 -6.70 -9.31
CA PHE A 189 7.07 -6.82 -7.88
C PHE A 189 8.24 -7.43 -7.13
N GLN A 190 8.58 -6.85 -5.96
CA GLN A 190 9.52 -7.41 -5.00
C GLN A 190 8.87 -8.57 -4.21
N LYS A 191 9.68 -9.53 -3.76
CA LYS A 191 9.20 -10.78 -3.12
C LYS A 191 8.59 -10.61 -1.73
N GLY A 192 8.78 -9.46 -1.07
CA GLY A 192 8.43 -9.26 0.34
C GLY A 192 6.99 -9.61 0.71
N ALA A 193 6.01 -9.06 -0.01
CA ALA A 193 4.58 -9.31 0.22
C ALA A 193 4.20 -10.79 0.07
N PHE A 194 4.74 -11.44 -0.96
CA PHE A 194 4.45 -12.84 -1.29
C PHE A 194 5.11 -13.81 -0.31
N THR A 195 6.32 -13.47 0.15
CA THR A 195 7.00 -14.19 1.23
C THR A 195 6.21 -14.12 2.55
N MET A 196 5.66 -12.96 2.88
CA MET A 196 4.81 -12.81 4.06
C MET A 196 3.48 -13.55 3.91
N SER A 197 2.86 -13.54 2.73
CA SER A 197 1.65 -14.29 2.43
C SER A 197 1.88 -15.79 2.66
N TYR A 198 2.95 -16.36 2.11
CA TYR A 198 3.31 -17.76 2.32
C TYR A 198 3.61 -18.05 3.80
N LYS A 199 4.48 -17.23 4.44
CA LYS A 199 4.88 -17.41 5.86
C LYS A 199 3.69 -17.45 6.80
N TYR A 200 2.71 -16.58 6.59
CA TYR A 200 1.57 -16.38 7.49
C TYR A 200 0.31 -17.09 7.02
N ASN A 201 0.37 -17.80 5.91
CA ASN A 201 -0.80 -18.40 5.27
C ASN A 201 -1.96 -17.40 5.13
N LYS A 202 -1.63 -16.16 4.71
CA LYS A 202 -2.60 -15.08 4.56
C LYS A 202 -2.90 -14.79 3.11
N PRO A 203 -4.20 -14.58 2.74
CA PRO A 203 -4.56 -14.19 1.39
C PRO A 203 -3.94 -12.84 1.01
N LEU A 204 -3.49 -12.74 -0.23
CA LEU A 204 -3.18 -11.47 -0.87
C LEU A 204 -4.46 -10.85 -1.41
N LEU A 205 -4.72 -9.58 -1.10
CA LEU A 205 -5.84 -8.83 -1.65
C LEU A 205 -5.32 -7.75 -2.58
N PRO A 206 -5.33 -7.98 -3.91
CA PRO A 206 -4.86 -7.02 -4.89
C PRO A 206 -5.76 -5.78 -4.94
N CYS A 207 -5.15 -4.61 -4.94
CA CYS A 207 -5.78 -3.33 -5.18
C CYS A 207 -5.03 -2.60 -6.29
N VAL A 208 -5.72 -1.87 -7.14
CA VAL A 208 -5.08 -1.07 -8.20
C VAL A 208 -5.66 0.32 -8.22
N ILE A 209 -4.79 1.33 -8.23
CA ILE A 209 -5.16 2.72 -8.45
C ILE A 209 -4.96 3.04 -9.93
N THR A 210 -6.02 3.53 -10.57
CA THR A 210 -6.03 4.02 -11.94
C THR A 210 -6.52 5.47 -11.98
N TYR A 211 -6.28 6.12 -13.12
CA TYR A 211 -6.52 7.54 -13.31
C TYR A 211 -7.67 7.79 -14.26
N ARG A 212 -8.38 8.89 -14.04
CA ARG A 212 -9.42 9.41 -14.93
C ARG A 212 -9.19 10.89 -15.18
N GLU A 213 -9.60 11.37 -16.35
CA GLU A 213 -9.62 12.80 -16.64
C GLU A 213 -10.53 13.57 -15.67
N ARG A 214 -10.10 14.78 -15.37
CA ARG A 214 -10.87 15.70 -14.54
C ARG A 214 -11.99 16.33 -15.34
N THR A 215 -13.22 15.92 -15.06
CA THR A 215 -14.43 16.35 -15.77
C THR A 215 -15.49 16.89 -14.82
N GLY A 216 -16.48 17.60 -15.36
CA GLY A 216 -17.63 18.11 -14.61
C GLY A 216 -17.24 19.02 -13.45
N ILE A 217 -17.92 18.88 -12.33
CA ILE A 217 -17.71 19.68 -11.10
C ILE A 217 -16.28 19.57 -10.56
N TYR A 218 -15.57 18.49 -10.84
CA TYR A 218 -14.19 18.33 -10.39
C TYR A 218 -13.19 19.29 -11.07
N ARG A 219 -13.57 19.97 -12.15
CA ARG A 219 -12.78 21.05 -12.74
C ARG A 219 -12.68 22.29 -11.85
N LEU A 220 -13.64 22.43 -10.91
CA LEU A 220 -13.70 23.55 -9.96
C LEU A 220 -12.89 23.28 -8.69
N PHE A 221 -12.57 22.02 -8.38
CA PHE A 221 -11.89 21.62 -7.16
C PHE A 221 -10.52 21.02 -7.45
N GLY A 222 -9.56 21.32 -6.57
CA GLY A 222 -8.22 20.77 -6.66
C GLY A 222 -7.35 21.38 -7.77
N LYS A 223 -6.19 20.76 -7.97
CA LYS A 223 -5.24 21.23 -9.00
C LYS A 223 -5.66 20.71 -10.36
N LYS A 224 -5.69 21.57 -11.38
CA LYS A 224 -6.10 21.22 -12.76
C LYS A 224 -5.25 20.09 -13.36
N ASP A 225 -3.98 20.01 -12.95
CA ASP A 225 -3.00 19.02 -13.44
C ASP A 225 -3.03 17.67 -12.71
N MET A 226 -4.00 17.48 -11.81
CA MET A 226 -4.14 16.24 -11.04
C MET A 226 -5.28 15.40 -11.59
N PRO A 227 -5.10 14.08 -11.78
CA PRO A 227 -6.16 13.20 -12.26
C PRO A 227 -7.24 12.97 -11.19
N LEU A 228 -8.36 12.41 -11.60
CA LEU A 228 -9.29 11.75 -10.69
C LEU A 228 -8.83 10.31 -10.48
N LEU A 229 -9.09 9.77 -9.28
CA LEU A 229 -8.62 8.45 -8.89
C LEU A 229 -9.76 7.41 -8.89
N THR A 230 -9.42 6.20 -9.31
CA THR A 230 -10.24 5.01 -9.07
C THR A 230 -9.38 3.97 -8.39
N ILE A 231 -9.83 3.43 -7.25
CA ILE A 231 -9.23 2.23 -6.66
C ILE A 231 -10.17 1.04 -6.91
N THR A 232 -9.60 -0.04 -7.43
CA THR A 232 -10.31 -1.31 -7.69
C THR A 232 -9.75 -2.38 -6.77
N ILE A 233 -10.62 -3.11 -6.08
CA ILE A 233 -10.28 -4.28 -5.26
C ILE A 233 -10.47 -5.52 -6.11
N GLY A 234 -9.45 -6.39 -6.17
CA GLY A 234 -9.49 -7.66 -6.89
C GLY A 234 -9.85 -8.84 -5.99
N GLU A 235 -10.06 -10.00 -6.61
CA GLU A 235 -10.27 -11.25 -5.86
C GLU A 235 -9.01 -11.65 -5.09
N PRO A 236 -9.15 -12.20 -3.87
CA PRO A 236 -8.01 -12.61 -3.09
C PRO A 236 -7.29 -13.79 -3.72
N ILE A 237 -5.96 -13.78 -3.64
CA ILE A 237 -5.09 -14.88 -4.06
C ILE A 237 -4.67 -15.63 -2.81
N LEU A 238 -5.04 -16.90 -2.74
CA LEU A 238 -4.73 -17.74 -1.59
C LEU A 238 -3.35 -18.39 -1.77
N PRO A 239 -2.49 -18.40 -0.73
CA PRO A 239 -1.24 -19.13 -0.77
C PRO A 239 -1.49 -20.63 -0.61
N ASP A 240 -0.68 -21.43 -1.29
CA ASP A 240 -0.61 -22.88 -1.10
C ASP A 240 0.67 -23.24 -0.32
N THR A 241 0.53 -23.40 1.00
CA THR A 241 1.65 -23.71 1.87
C THR A 241 2.11 -25.17 1.80
N THR A 242 1.45 -26.01 0.99
CA THR A 242 1.90 -27.38 0.70
C THR A 242 3.02 -27.42 -0.31
N GLN A 243 3.13 -26.36 -1.14
CA GLN A 243 4.17 -26.22 -2.14
C GLN A 243 5.50 -25.71 -1.52
N PRO A 244 6.64 -26.01 -2.15
CA PRO A 244 7.92 -25.44 -1.74
C PRO A 244 7.87 -23.90 -1.75
N ARG A 245 8.38 -23.25 -0.69
CA ARG A 245 8.32 -21.79 -0.52
C ARG A 245 8.77 -21.01 -1.75
N LYS A 246 9.90 -21.41 -2.37
CA LYS A 246 10.46 -20.67 -3.52
C LYS A 246 9.48 -20.67 -4.69
N THR A 247 8.90 -21.82 -4.99
CA THR A 247 7.93 -22.00 -6.08
C THR A 247 6.66 -21.21 -5.82
N GLU A 248 6.11 -21.31 -4.60
CA GLU A 248 4.84 -20.67 -4.28
C GLU A 248 4.97 -19.15 -4.22
N VAL A 249 6.05 -18.61 -3.65
CA VAL A 249 6.32 -17.16 -3.64
C VAL A 249 6.39 -16.60 -5.05
N GLU A 250 6.99 -17.33 -5.98
CA GLU A 250 7.08 -16.90 -7.38
C GLU A 250 5.71 -16.98 -8.07
N ARG A 251 4.95 -18.07 -7.88
CA ARG A 251 3.57 -18.20 -8.37
C ARG A 251 2.67 -17.06 -7.88
N LEU A 252 2.71 -16.77 -6.58
CA LEU A 252 1.92 -15.68 -5.99
C LEU A 252 2.28 -14.33 -6.61
N ARG A 253 3.58 -14.08 -6.83
CA ARG A 253 4.08 -12.85 -7.44
C ARG A 253 3.57 -12.68 -8.87
N GLU A 254 3.69 -13.72 -9.68
CA GLU A 254 3.25 -13.72 -11.07
C GLU A 254 1.72 -13.59 -11.19
N VAL A 255 0.96 -14.38 -10.44
CA VAL A 255 -0.51 -14.33 -10.44
C VAL A 255 -1.00 -12.94 -10.01
N ALA A 256 -0.40 -12.38 -8.96
CA ALA A 256 -0.77 -11.04 -8.49
C ALA A 256 -0.46 -9.96 -9.52
N HIS A 257 0.73 -10.00 -10.15
CA HIS A 257 1.12 -9.04 -11.16
C HIS A 257 0.18 -9.12 -12.38
N ASN A 258 -0.08 -10.32 -12.89
CA ASN A 258 -0.98 -10.54 -14.03
C ASN A 258 -2.42 -10.08 -13.71
N GLN A 259 -2.94 -10.39 -12.52
CA GLN A 259 -4.27 -9.95 -12.10
C GLN A 259 -4.34 -8.42 -11.99
N MET A 260 -3.35 -7.78 -11.37
CA MET A 260 -3.32 -6.33 -11.21
C MET A 260 -3.14 -5.61 -12.55
N THR A 261 -2.36 -6.15 -13.48
CA THR A 261 -2.22 -5.64 -14.86
C THR A 261 -3.57 -5.62 -15.58
N LYS A 262 -4.31 -6.73 -15.49
CA LYS A 262 -5.69 -6.80 -16.04
C LYS A 262 -6.64 -5.80 -15.36
N MET A 263 -6.57 -5.67 -14.04
CA MET A 263 -7.39 -4.70 -13.28
C MET A 263 -7.07 -3.25 -13.63
N ALA A 264 -5.81 -2.96 -13.95
CA ALA A 264 -5.36 -1.64 -14.41
C ALA A 264 -5.77 -1.33 -15.87
N GLY A 265 -6.22 -2.34 -16.62
CA GLY A 265 -6.53 -2.21 -18.05
C GLY A 265 -5.29 -2.06 -18.92
N ILE A 266 -4.17 -2.57 -18.47
CA ILE A 266 -2.90 -2.53 -19.20
C ILE A 266 -2.89 -3.74 -20.14
N THR A 267 -2.87 -3.48 -21.46
CA THR A 267 -2.85 -4.52 -22.50
C THR A 267 -1.43 -4.97 -22.80
N HIS A 268 -0.45 -4.10 -22.64
CA HIS A 268 0.97 -4.38 -22.78
C HIS A 268 1.73 -3.77 -21.60
N ASN A 269 2.35 -4.60 -20.80
CA ASN A 269 3.24 -4.16 -19.73
C ASN A 269 4.67 -4.26 -20.26
N PRO A 270 5.47 -3.18 -20.22
CA PRO A 270 6.83 -3.18 -20.72
C PRO A 270 7.74 -4.14 -19.94
#